data_2fb1aafa226cd3ae7684c65d2c06d558
#
_entry.id   2fb1aafa226cd3ae7684c65d2c06d558
#
_cell.length_a   1.000
_cell.length_b   1.000
_cell.length_c   1.000
_cell.angle_alpha   90.00
_cell.angle_beta   90.00
_cell.angle_gamma   90.00
#
_symmetry.space_group_name_H-M   'P 1'
#
loop_
_entity.id
_entity.type
_entity.pdbx_description
1 polymer ?
#
loop_
_entity_poly.entity_id
_entity_poly.type
_entity_poly.pdbx_seq_one_letter_code
_entity_poly.pdbx_strand_id
1 'polypeptide(L)'
;TQVQFNNSGAFGASANLTYDGTHLLIDGEGDLRLGDNTGAEYVGIDAPATVAASYTLTLPAAVGASGTALVTTDASGTLGFTATSTFGITTGKAIAMAMIFG
;
A
#
# COMPACT_ATOMS: atom_id res chain seq x y z
N THR A 1 11.51 1.52 20.86
CA THR A 1 12.06 2.82 21.30
C THR A 1 11.33 3.95 20.58
N GLN A 2 10.98 4.99 21.31
CA GLN A 2 10.23 6.10 20.75
C GLN A 2 11.12 6.99 19.88
N VAL A 3 10.53 7.46 18.76
CA VAL A 3 11.19 8.44 17.89
C VAL A 3 11.03 9.82 18.52
N GLN A 4 12.13 10.56 18.62
CA GLN A 4 12.11 11.94 19.09
C GLN A 4 11.75 12.90 17.96
N PHE A 5 10.94 13.89 18.27
CA PHE A 5 10.56 14.95 17.34
C PHE A 5 10.50 16.29 18.07
N ASN A 6 10.50 17.38 17.29
CA ASN A 6 10.32 18.71 17.85
C ASN A 6 8.84 18.94 18.14
N ASN A 7 8.54 19.14 19.42
CA ASN A 7 7.19 19.45 19.89
C ASN A 7 7.16 20.91 20.38
N SER A 8 6.83 21.83 19.48
CA SER A 8 6.72 23.27 19.77
C SER A 8 7.98 23.87 20.40
N GLY A 9 9.15 23.47 19.91
CA GLY A 9 10.44 23.96 20.39
C GLY A 9 11.10 23.11 21.47
N ALA A 10 10.45 22.02 21.91
CA ALA A 10 11.00 21.07 22.87
C ALA A 10 11.10 19.69 22.24
N PHE A 11 11.93 18.82 22.80
CA PHE A 11 11.95 17.41 22.41
C PHE A 11 10.67 16.73 22.86
N GLY A 12 10.09 15.96 21.96
CA GLY A 12 8.92 15.13 22.24
C GLY A 12 9.10 13.73 21.69
N ALA A 13 8.28 12.82 22.18
CA ALA A 13 8.23 11.45 21.68
C ALA A 13 6.83 10.87 21.96
N SER A 14 6.45 9.85 21.22
CA SER A 14 5.17 9.18 21.38
C SER A 14 5.36 7.67 21.43
N ALA A 15 4.58 7.01 22.28
CA ALA A 15 4.55 5.55 22.33
C ALA A 15 3.98 4.96 21.03
N ASN A 16 3.25 5.75 20.24
CA ASN A 16 2.67 5.31 18.96
C ASN A 16 3.61 5.48 17.77
N LEU A 17 4.80 6.06 17.96
CA LEU A 17 5.81 6.20 16.90
C LEU A 17 7.14 5.69 17.46
N THR A 18 7.52 4.48 17.05
CA THR A 18 8.69 3.79 17.60
C THR A 18 9.57 3.24 16.49
N TYR A 19 10.85 3.08 16.81
CA TYR A 19 11.85 2.46 15.94
C TYR A 19 12.69 1.49 16.75
N ASP A 20 12.75 0.23 16.30
CA ASP A 20 13.44 -0.84 17.03
C ASP A 20 14.84 -1.18 16.50
N GLY A 21 15.36 -0.38 15.56
CA GLY A 21 16.61 -0.63 14.85
C GLY A 21 16.41 -1.20 13.46
N THR A 22 15.21 -1.68 13.14
CA THR A 22 14.88 -2.28 11.85
C THR A 22 13.55 -1.78 11.32
N HIS A 23 12.54 -1.63 12.20
CA HIS A 23 11.17 -1.31 11.80
C HIS A 23 10.72 0.00 12.41
N LEU A 24 10.05 0.82 11.62
CA LEU A 24 9.32 1.99 12.08
C LEU A 24 7.86 1.59 12.27
N LEU A 25 7.35 1.71 13.51
CA LEU A 25 5.96 1.39 13.86
C LEU A 25 5.19 2.68 14.10
N ILE A 26 4.08 2.83 13.38
CA ILE A 26 3.05 3.85 13.63
C ILE A 26 1.84 3.11 14.17
N ASP A 27 1.60 3.19 15.46
CA ASP A 27 0.58 2.43 16.17
C ASP A 27 -0.66 3.28 16.46
N GLY A 28 -1.71 2.66 17.00
CA GLY A 28 -2.93 3.36 17.40
C GLY A 28 -3.75 3.91 16.21
N GLU A 29 -3.79 3.20 15.12
CA GLU A 29 -4.47 3.62 13.88
C GLU A 29 -3.89 4.91 13.29
N GLY A 30 -2.59 5.18 13.56
CA GLY A 30 -1.88 6.26 12.88
C GLY A 30 -1.58 5.90 11.43
N ASP A 31 -1.58 6.89 10.56
CA ASP A 31 -1.26 6.72 9.15
C ASP A 31 0.05 7.44 8.78
N LEU A 32 0.66 6.98 7.68
CA LEU A 32 1.76 7.70 7.04
C LEU A 32 1.17 8.68 6.05
N ARG A 33 1.39 9.97 6.24
CA ARG A 33 0.87 11.03 5.36
C ARG A 33 1.98 11.66 4.57
N LEU A 34 1.79 11.69 3.26
CA LEU A 34 2.69 12.34 2.31
C LEU A 34 2.00 13.60 1.79
N GLY A 35 2.49 14.76 2.23
CA GLY A 35 1.93 16.05 1.85
C GLY A 35 2.36 16.46 0.44
N ASP A 36 1.57 17.31 -0.19
CA ASP A 36 1.91 17.89 -1.50
C ASP A 36 2.76 19.15 -1.33
N ASN A 37 3.02 19.83 -2.42
CA ASN A 37 3.82 21.06 -2.44
C ASN A 37 3.01 22.32 -2.12
N THR A 38 1.69 22.20 -2.07
CA THR A 38 0.79 23.36 -1.90
C THR A 38 -0.40 22.96 -1.01
N GLY A 39 -0.69 23.79 0.00
CA GLY A 39 -1.83 23.59 0.85
C GLY A 39 -1.59 22.59 1.99
N ALA A 40 -2.64 21.95 2.43
CA ALA A 40 -2.62 21.02 3.56
C ALA A 40 -3.10 19.59 3.17
N GLU A 41 -3.27 19.34 1.90
CA GLU A 41 -3.72 18.06 1.39
C GLU A 41 -2.59 17.02 1.42
N TYR A 42 -2.96 15.76 1.54
CA TYR A 42 -1.98 14.67 1.63
C TYR A 42 -2.55 13.37 1.04
N VAL A 43 -1.64 12.45 0.77
CA VAL A 43 -1.98 11.04 0.50
C VAL A 43 -1.55 10.22 1.72
N GLY A 44 -2.46 9.44 2.28
CA GLY A 44 -2.20 8.63 3.45
C GLY A 44 -2.10 7.15 3.13
N ILE A 45 -1.27 6.43 3.88
CA ILE A 45 -1.19 4.96 3.89
C ILE A 45 -1.55 4.53 5.30
N ASP A 46 -2.55 3.67 5.43
CA ASP A 46 -3.17 3.34 6.71
C ASP A 46 -3.47 1.84 6.78
N ALA A 47 -3.51 1.32 8.01
CA ALA A 47 -3.99 -0.03 8.27
C ALA A 47 -5.47 0.02 8.65
N PRO A 48 -6.27 -1.03 8.34
CA PRO A 48 -7.66 -1.07 8.79
C PRO A 48 -7.73 -1.18 10.33
N ALA A 49 -8.91 -0.86 10.89
CA ALA A 49 -9.12 -0.91 12.34
C ALA A 49 -8.79 -2.26 12.96
N THR A 50 -9.01 -3.35 12.22
CA THR A 50 -8.69 -4.71 12.65
C THR A 50 -7.98 -5.46 11.54
N VAL A 51 -6.78 -5.97 11.83
CA VAL A 51 -5.99 -6.79 10.92
C VAL A 51 -6.03 -8.22 11.43
N ALA A 52 -6.50 -9.15 10.60
CA ALA A 52 -6.69 -10.57 11.01
C ALA A 52 -5.36 -11.23 11.38
N ALA A 53 -4.30 -10.95 10.64
CA ALA A 53 -2.93 -11.43 10.90
C ALA A 53 -1.95 -10.45 10.25
N SER A 54 -0.80 -10.25 10.89
CA SER A 54 0.23 -9.36 10.34
C SER A 54 0.73 -9.86 8.99
N TYR A 55 0.93 -8.94 8.07
CA TYR A 55 1.53 -9.21 6.77
C TYR A 55 2.35 -8.03 6.30
N THR A 56 3.25 -8.26 5.36
CA THR A 56 4.06 -7.20 4.75
C THR A 56 3.84 -7.24 3.24
N LEU A 57 3.58 -6.07 2.65
CA LEU A 57 3.55 -5.92 1.20
C LEU A 57 4.95 -5.58 0.72
N THR A 58 5.55 -6.47 -0.07
CA THR A 58 6.89 -6.27 -0.62
C THR A 58 6.78 -5.63 -2.00
N LEU A 59 7.31 -4.42 -2.14
CA LEU A 59 7.26 -3.69 -3.40
C LEU A 59 8.10 -4.39 -4.48
N PRO A 60 7.72 -4.25 -5.77
CA PRO A 60 8.52 -4.79 -6.86
C PRO A 60 9.92 -4.15 -6.93
N ALA A 61 10.88 -4.88 -7.51
CA ALA A 61 12.25 -4.39 -7.66
C ALA A 61 12.37 -3.25 -8.68
N ALA A 62 11.39 -3.11 -9.58
CA ALA A 62 11.39 -2.08 -10.61
C ALA A 62 9.96 -1.61 -10.88
N VAL A 63 9.81 -0.42 -11.45
CA VAL A 63 8.51 0.09 -11.86
C VAL A 63 8.02 -0.70 -13.08
N GLY A 64 6.72 -0.94 -13.14
CA GLY A 64 6.09 -1.61 -14.27
C GLY A 64 5.93 -0.70 -15.48
N ALA A 65 5.62 -1.30 -16.62
CA ALA A 65 5.29 -0.56 -17.83
C ALA A 65 3.99 0.24 -17.64
N SER A 66 3.81 1.27 -18.46
CA SER A 66 2.56 2.03 -18.47
C SER A 66 1.37 1.10 -18.79
N GLY A 67 0.27 1.30 -18.09
CA GLY A 67 -0.93 0.49 -18.27
C GLY A 67 -0.93 -0.84 -17.52
N THR A 68 0.06 -1.07 -16.65
CA THR A 68 0.07 -2.24 -15.76
C THR A 68 -0.50 -1.88 -14.39
N ALA A 69 -0.99 -2.87 -13.69
CA ALA A 69 -1.53 -2.73 -12.33
C ALA A 69 -0.61 -3.41 -11.32
N LEU A 70 -0.52 -2.83 -10.14
CA LEU A 70 0.20 -3.40 -8.99
C LEU A 70 -0.71 -4.42 -8.32
N VAL A 71 -0.28 -5.67 -8.28
CA VAL A 71 -1.06 -6.78 -7.74
C VAL A 71 -0.18 -7.66 -6.84
N THR A 72 -0.81 -8.47 -5.99
CA THR A 72 -0.10 -9.53 -5.28
C THR A 72 0.21 -10.68 -6.24
N THR A 73 1.45 -11.15 -6.22
CA THR A 73 1.92 -12.24 -7.09
C THR A 73 1.95 -13.59 -6.37
N ASP A 74 1.80 -13.56 -5.05
CA ASP A 74 1.71 -14.78 -4.22
C ASP A 74 0.81 -14.49 -3.00
N ALA A 75 0.63 -15.46 -2.15
CA ALA A 75 -0.17 -15.34 -0.93
C ALA A 75 0.61 -14.73 0.24
N SER A 76 1.88 -14.41 0.07
CA SER A 76 2.75 -13.89 1.13
C SER A 76 2.88 -12.36 1.13
N GLY A 77 2.22 -11.67 0.19
CA GLY A 77 2.25 -10.20 0.11
C GLY A 77 3.30 -9.65 -0.85
N THR A 78 3.92 -10.47 -1.68
CA THR A 78 4.82 -9.99 -2.72
C THR A 78 4.02 -9.32 -3.82
N LEU A 79 4.39 -8.08 -4.18
CA LEU A 79 3.72 -7.30 -5.21
C LEU A 79 4.50 -7.36 -6.52
N GLY A 80 3.77 -7.28 -7.61
CA GLY A 80 4.32 -7.20 -8.96
C GLY A 80 3.37 -6.46 -9.88
N PHE A 81 3.84 -6.14 -11.09
CA PHE A 81 3.03 -5.46 -12.07
C PHE A 81 2.49 -6.46 -13.09
N THR A 82 1.21 -6.35 -13.41
CA THR A 82 0.52 -7.24 -14.35
C THR A 82 -0.23 -6.40 -15.36
N ALA A 83 -0.19 -6.81 -16.63
CA ALA A 83 -0.94 -6.15 -17.70
C ALA A 83 -2.44 -6.19 -17.40
N THR A 84 -3.11 -5.05 -17.54
CA THR A 84 -4.55 -4.94 -17.25
C THR A 84 -5.40 -5.78 -18.19
N SER A 85 -4.88 -6.13 -19.37
CA SER A 85 -5.54 -7.04 -20.28
C SER A 85 -5.70 -8.47 -19.72
N THR A 86 -4.90 -8.82 -18.68
CA THR A 86 -5.02 -10.09 -17.96
C THR A 86 -6.23 -10.09 -17.01
N PHE A 87 -6.68 -8.91 -16.59
CA PHE A 87 -7.87 -8.75 -15.77
C PHE A 87 -9.07 -8.70 -16.68
N GLY A 88 -9.81 -9.71 -16.79
CA GLY A 88 -10.94 -9.67 -17.65
C GLY A 88 -11.93 -10.77 -17.29
N ILE A 89 -12.87 -10.93 -18.19
CA ILE A 89 -13.83 -12.01 -18.12
C ILE A 89 -13.11 -13.34 -18.38
N THR A 90 -13.60 -14.40 -17.76
CA THR A 90 -13.08 -15.74 -17.99
C THR A 90 -13.20 -16.12 -19.47
N THR A 91 -12.40 -17.09 -19.92
CA THR A 91 -12.43 -17.58 -21.30
C THR A 91 -13.84 -17.99 -21.72
N GLY A 92 -14.59 -18.65 -20.84
CA GLY A 92 -15.97 -19.04 -21.14
C GLY A 92 -16.89 -17.85 -21.40
N LYS A 93 -16.79 -16.81 -20.58
CA LYS A 93 -17.57 -15.58 -20.78
C LYS A 93 -17.15 -14.85 -22.03
N ALA A 94 -15.83 -14.80 -22.35
CA ALA A 94 -15.33 -14.16 -23.55
C ALA A 94 -15.88 -14.87 -24.81
N ILE A 95 -15.89 -16.19 -24.85
CA ILE A 95 -16.44 -16.96 -25.95
C ILE A 95 -17.95 -16.71 -26.07
N ALA A 96 -18.69 -16.74 -24.97
CA ALA A 96 -20.13 -16.48 -24.99
C ALA A 96 -20.46 -15.10 -25.51
N MET A 97 -19.71 -14.06 -25.12
CA MET A 97 -19.91 -12.70 -25.61
C MET A 97 -19.58 -12.58 -27.10
N ALA A 98 -18.51 -13.23 -27.57
CA ALA A 98 -18.18 -13.25 -28.99
C ALA A 98 -19.25 -13.95 -29.84
N MET A 99 -19.85 -15.01 -29.33
CA MET A 99 -20.94 -15.70 -30.02
C MET A 99 -22.22 -14.86 -30.10
N ILE A 100 -22.48 -14.00 -29.11
CA ILE A 100 -23.66 -13.14 -29.08
C ILE A 100 -23.46 -11.89 -29.92
N PHE A 101 -22.28 -11.28 -29.89
CA PHE A 101 -22.04 -9.97 -30.49
C PHE A 101 -21.08 -10.00 -31.68
N GLY A 102 -20.40 -11.09 -31.85
CA GLY A 102 -19.41 -11.24 -32.90
C GLY A 102 -19.85 -12.03 -34.08
#